data_80fac80aa858aedb85e352d8c1b2457a
#
_entry.id   80fac80aa858aedb85e352d8c1b2457a
#
_cell.length_a   1.000
_cell.length_b   1.000
_cell.length_c   1.000
_cell.angle_alpha   90.00
_cell.angle_beta   90.00
_cell.angle_gamma   90.00
#
_symmetry.space_group_name_H-M   'P 1'
#
loop_
_entity.id
_entity.type
_entity.pdbx_description
1 polymer ?
#
loop_
_entity_poly.entity_id
_entity_poly.type
_entity_poly.pdbx_seq_one_letter_code
_entity_poly.pdbx_strand_id
1 'polypeptide(L)'
;MYTMTEMTDRKVEDNAVSGEPQNKRIADFDPPEKPNANKFAIVCATLACMTSILLGYDIGVMSGANIFIKDDLKITDVQVEVLAGTLNIYSLIGSGLAGVTSDWIGRRYTIVLSGTIFFIGAILMGVAPGYGLLMFGRFVAGVGVGYGLMIAPVYTVEISPALSRGFLTSFPEVFVNVGILLGYVSNYAFSKLPVHMGWRFMLGLGAIPSIVLVVGVLAMPESPRWLVMKGRLGMLSKSSTKPQLLRKRLSSG
;
A
#
# COMPACT_ATOMS: atom_id res chain seq x y z
N MET A 1 2.57 -4.49 -61.52
CA MET A 1 1.71 -5.22 -60.60
C MET A 1 2.38 -6.58 -60.35
N TYR A 2 3.25 -6.65 -59.34
CA TYR A 2 3.97 -7.90 -59.00
C TYR A 2 3.02 -8.81 -58.22
N THR A 3 2.96 -10.08 -58.59
CA THR A 3 2.05 -11.05 -57.96
C THR A 3 2.60 -11.50 -56.63
N MET A 4 1.72 -11.82 -55.69
CA MET A 4 2.06 -12.25 -54.29
C MET A 4 3.02 -13.48 -54.25
N THR A 5 3.11 -14.24 -55.32
CA THR A 5 3.96 -15.42 -55.46
C THR A 5 5.44 -15.08 -55.53
N GLU A 6 5.80 -13.98 -56.26
CA GLU A 6 7.21 -13.54 -56.37
C GLU A 6 7.79 -12.98 -55.06
N MET A 7 6.94 -12.43 -54.18
CA MET A 7 7.39 -11.96 -52.84
C MET A 7 7.67 -13.09 -51.88
N THR A 8 7.02 -14.24 -52.06
CA THR A 8 7.20 -15.41 -51.22
C THR A 8 8.51 -16.12 -51.53
N ASP A 9 8.84 -16.25 -52.85
CA ASP A 9 10.09 -16.90 -53.28
C ASP A 9 11.33 -16.09 -52.92
N ARG A 10 11.31 -14.75 -53.03
CA ARG A 10 12.41 -13.91 -52.57
C ARG A 10 12.71 -14.00 -51.06
N LYS A 11 11.65 -14.15 -50.23
CA LYS A 11 11.83 -14.34 -48.79
C LYS A 11 12.37 -15.70 -48.43
N VAL A 12 12.18 -16.70 -49.25
CA VAL A 12 12.71 -18.06 -49.05
C VAL A 12 14.19 -18.11 -49.46
N GLU A 13 14.60 -17.42 -50.54
CA GLU A 13 16.01 -17.37 -50.97
C GLU A 13 16.88 -16.56 -50.01
N ASP A 14 16.45 -15.43 -49.48
CA ASP A 14 17.19 -14.62 -48.50
C ASP A 14 17.41 -15.35 -47.17
N ASN A 15 16.55 -16.30 -46.79
CA ASN A 15 16.73 -17.13 -45.61
C ASN A 15 17.68 -18.36 -45.84
N ALA A 16 17.97 -18.70 -47.05
CA ALA A 16 18.87 -19.82 -47.37
C ALA A 16 20.38 -19.43 -47.39
N VAL A 17 20.69 -18.11 -47.46
CA VAL A 17 22.06 -17.60 -47.53
C VAL A 17 22.68 -17.28 -46.15
N SER A 18 21.84 -17.06 -45.11
CA SER A 18 22.29 -16.91 -43.75
C SER A 18 22.30 -18.27 -43.02
N GLY A 19 23.38 -19.04 -43.13
CA GLY A 19 23.54 -20.37 -42.51
C GLY A 19 23.59 -20.40 -40.99
N GLU A 20 22.72 -19.64 -40.32
CA GLU A 20 22.49 -19.79 -38.88
C GLU A 20 21.49 -20.91 -38.62
N PRO A 21 21.89 -21.95 -37.87
CA PRO A 21 21.00 -23.06 -37.60
C PRO A 21 19.74 -22.56 -36.87
N GLN A 22 18.57 -22.85 -37.45
CA GLN A 22 17.24 -22.58 -36.87
C GLN A 22 17.11 -23.04 -35.39
N ASN A 23 18.01 -23.93 -34.96
CA ASN A 23 18.06 -24.43 -33.61
C ASN A 23 18.51 -23.37 -32.56
N LYS A 24 19.14 -22.27 -32.98
CA LYS A 24 19.50 -21.17 -32.08
C LYS A 24 18.32 -20.27 -31.73
N ARG A 25 17.30 -20.18 -32.63
CA ARG A 25 16.09 -19.37 -32.37
C ARG A 25 15.08 -20.06 -31.45
N ILE A 26 15.12 -21.39 -31.35
CA ILE A 26 14.24 -22.15 -30.43
C ILE A 26 14.84 -22.18 -29.02
N ALA A 27 16.17 -22.11 -28.88
CA ALA A 27 16.85 -22.05 -27.59
C ALA A 27 16.66 -20.70 -26.85
N ASP A 28 16.25 -19.62 -27.56
CA ASP A 28 15.96 -18.32 -26.94
C ASP A 28 14.55 -18.26 -26.30
N PHE A 29 13.74 -19.32 -26.47
CA PHE A 29 12.45 -19.52 -25.79
C PHE A 29 12.55 -20.40 -24.55
N ASP A 30 13.71 -20.45 -23.89
CA ASP A 30 13.73 -20.99 -22.55
C ASP A 30 12.76 -20.17 -21.69
N PRO A 31 11.75 -20.80 -21.09
CA PRO A 31 10.82 -20.08 -20.22
C PRO A 31 11.66 -19.41 -19.13
N PRO A 32 11.43 -18.12 -18.86
CA PRO A 32 12.24 -17.40 -17.89
C PRO A 32 12.30 -18.23 -16.62
N GLU A 33 13.54 -18.57 -16.17
CA GLU A 33 13.76 -19.28 -14.91
C GLU A 33 12.77 -18.73 -13.89
N LYS A 34 11.98 -19.63 -13.26
CA LYS A 34 11.01 -19.24 -12.24
C LYS A 34 11.75 -18.33 -11.27
N PRO A 35 11.48 -17.04 -11.22
CA PRO A 35 12.18 -16.17 -10.31
C PRO A 35 11.89 -16.71 -8.93
N ASN A 36 12.92 -17.11 -8.19
CA ASN A 36 12.80 -17.40 -6.78
C ASN A 36 12.01 -16.24 -6.17
N ALA A 37 10.79 -16.54 -5.69
CA ALA A 37 9.94 -15.56 -5.07
C ALA A 37 10.79 -14.86 -4.02
N ASN A 38 11.13 -13.60 -4.26
CA ASN A 38 12.10 -12.89 -3.45
C ASN A 38 11.44 -12.69 -2.09
N LYS A 39 11.71 -13.57 -1.12
CA LYS A 39 11.10 -13.56 0.22
C LYS A 39 11.10 -12.16 0.80
N PHE A 40 12.15 -11.41 0.51
CA PHE A 40 12.28 -10.02 0.91
C PHE A 40 11.22 -9.12 0.26
N ALA A 41 10.94 -9.26 -1.04
CA ALA A 41 9.89 -8.48 -1.70
C ALA A 41 8.50 -8.79 -1.14
N ILE A 42 8.23 -10.07 -0.79
CA ILE A 42 6.96 -10.47 -0.17
C ILE A 42 6.83 -9.82 1.22
N VAL A 43 7.87 -9.86 2.05
CA VAL A 43 7.86 -9.23 3.38
C VAL A 43 7.62 -7.73 3.26
N CYS A 44 8.32 -7.05 2.35
CA CYS A 44 8.13 -5.62 2.14
C CYS A 44 6.72 -5.27 1.63
N ALA A 45 6.18 -6.04 0.69
CA ALA A 45 4.82 -5.85 0.20
C ALA A 45 3.79 -6.08 1.32
N THR A 46 3.97 -7.12 2.15
CA THR A 46 3.12 -7.40 3.30
C THR A 46 3.13 -6.24 4.30
N LEU A 47 4.30 -5.73 4.65
CA LEU A 47 4.43 -4.58 5.55
C LEU A 47 3.78 -3.30 4.97
N ALA A 48 3.93 -3.05 3.67
CA ALA A 48 3.25 -1.92 3.02
C ALA A 48 1.73 -2.08 3.07
N CYS A 49 1.22 -3.30 2.87
CA CYS A 49 -0.21 -3.59 2.93
C CYS A 49 -0.80 -3.49 4.34
N MET A 50 0.02 -3.51 5.40
CA MET A 50 -0.46 -3.25 6.77
C MET A 50 -1.10 -1.87 6.93
N THR A 51 -0.82 -0.89 6.05
CA THR A 51 -1.58 0.38 6.02
C THR A 51 -3.06 0.16 5.80
N SER A 52 -3.44 -0.89 5.07
CA SER A 52 -4.83 -1.24 4.80
C SER A 52 -5.56 -1.75 6.05
N ILE A 53 -4.84 -2.28 7.06
CA ILE A 53 -5.42 -2.62 8.36
C ILE A 53 -5.99 -1.38 9.04
N LEU A 54 -5.32 -0.23 8.91
CA LEU A 54 -5.78 1.02 9.54
C LEU A 54 -7.15 1.43 9.00
N LEU A 55 -7.34 1.38 7.69
CA LEU A 55 -8.63 1.62 7.05
C LEU A 55 -9.68 0.61 7.53
N GLY A 56 -9.35 -0.68 7.45
CA GLY A 56 -10.26 -1.74 7.86
C GLY A 56 -10.67 -1.62 9.33
N TYR A 57 -9.70 -1.37 10.21
CA TYR A 57 -9.95 -1.16 11.63
C TYR A 57 -10.93 0.01 11.87
N ASP A 58 -10.71 1.13 11.19
CA ASP A 58 -11.56 2.29 11.33
C ASP A 58 -13.01 2.02 10.89
N ILE A 59 -13.19 1.35 9.75
CA ILE A 59 -14.52 0.92 9.28
C ILE A 59 -15.17 -0.02 10.28
N GLY A 60 -14.44 -1.04 10.76
CA GLY A 60 -14.94 -2.04 11.69
C GLY A 60 -15.30 -1.45 13.04
N VAL A 61 -14.44 -0.59 13.60
CA VAL A 61 -14.68 0.01 14.92
C VAL A 61 -15.85 0.99 14.90
N MET A 62 -16.01 1.77 13.83
CA MET A 62 -17.12 2.72 13.73
C MET A 62 -18.48 2.07 13.71
N SER A 63 -18.62 0.87 13.18
CA SER A 63 -19.90 0.16 13.15
C SER A 63 -20.49 -0.04 14.55
N GLY A 64 -19.64 -0.27 15.57
CA GLY A 64 -20.08 -0.41 16.96
C GLY A 64 -19.97 0.89 17.76
N ALA A 65 -18.86 1.63 17.61
CA ALA A 65 -18.61 2.86 18.37
C ALA A 65 -19.69 3.94 18.16
N ASN A 66 -20.32 3.99 16.98
CA ASN A 66 -21.40 4.94 16.67
C ASN A 66 -22.54 4.89 17.67
N ILE A 67 -22.92 3.70 18.15
CA ILE A 67 -24.00 3.52 19.11
C ILE A 67 -23.62 4.20 20.44
N PHE A 68 -22.41 3.91 20.94
CA PHE A 68 -21.92 4.46 22.20
C PHE A 68 -21.66 5.97 22.11
N ILE A 69 -21.17 6.46 20.97
CA ILE A 69 -20.94 7.90 20.73
C ILE A 69 -22.26 8.67 20.74
N LYS A 70 -23.31 8.11 20.10
CA LYS A 70 -24.64 8.70 20.08
C LYS A 70 -25.21 8.84 21.50
N ASP A 71 -25.09 7.80 22.29
CA ASP A 71 -25.64 7.76 23.67
C ASP A 71 -24.85 8.68 24.62
N ASP A 72 -23.53 8.75 24.50
CA ASP A 72 -22.66 9.58 25.37
C ASP A 72 -22.76 11.07 25.03
N LEU A 73 -22.62 11.42 23.75
CA LEU A 73 -22.60 12.81 23.28
C LEU A 73 -23.99 13.37 22.97
N LYS A 74 -25.04 12.54 23.05
CA LYS A 74 -26.46 12.88 22.74
C LYS A 74 -26.62 13.61 21.38
N ILE A 75 -25.88 13.13 20.39
CA ILE A 75 -25.89 13.68 19.03
C ILE A 75 -27.01 13.04 18.19
N THR A 76 -27.42 13.77 17.14
CA THR A 76 -28.45 13.32 16.22
C THR A 76 -27.96 12.23 15.27
N ASP A 77 -28.90 11.45 14.69
CA ASP A 77 -28.54 10.41 13.71
C ASP A 77 -27.79 10.99 12.52
N VAL A 78 -28.17 12.18 12.05
CA VAL A 78 -27.48 12.89 10.97
C VAL A 78 -26.01 13.18 11.35
N GLN A 79 -25.74 13.58 12.58
CA GLN A 79 -24.37 13.84 13.04
C GLN A 79 -23.54 12.55 13.11
N VAL A 80 -24.15 11.42 13.46
CA VAL A 80 -23.50 10.12 13.45
C VAL A 80 -23.15 9.69 12.01
N GLU A 81 -24.09 9.86 11.08
CA GLU A 81 -23.86 9.55 9.66
C GLU A 81 -22.78 10.44 9.04
N VAL A 82 -22.80 11.73 9.35
CA VAL A 82 -21.75 12.66 8.94
C VAL A 82 -20.40 12.24 9.51
N LEU A 83 -20.33 11.88 10.80
CA LEU A 83 -19.10 11.40 11.44
C LEU A 83 -18.54 10.14 10.75
N ALA A 84 -19.40 9.22 10.35
CA ALA A 84 -18.98 8.01 9.65
C ALA A 84 -18.56 8.29 8.19
N GLY A 85 -19.34 9.11 7.46
CA GLY A 85 -19.14 9.36 6.03
C GLY A 85 -18.00 10.30 5.71
N THR A 86 -17.69 11.26 6.58
CA THR A 86 -16.64 12.27 6.33
C THR A 86 -15.24 11.70 6.21
N LEU A 87 -14.98 10.52 6.77
CA LEU A 87 -13.69 9.86 6.60
C LEU A 87 -13.31 9.66 5.12
N ASN A 88 -14.29 9.25 4.28
CA ASN A 88 -14.05 9.04 2.86
C ASN A 88 -13.67 10.33 2.13
N ILE A 89 -14.30 11.45 2.51
CA ILE A 89 -13.99 12.78 1.94
C ILE A 89 -12.58 13.21 2.35
N TYR A 90 -12.24 13.03 3.61
CA TYR A 90 -10.90 13.39 4.12
C TYR A 90 -9.81 12.49 3.57
N SER A 91 -10.11 11.19 3.33
CA SER A 91 -9.18 10.27 2.69
C SER A 91 -8.93 10.62 1.23
N LEU A 92 -9.92 11.18 0.52
CA LEU A 92 -9.73 11.69 -0.85
C LEU A 92 -8.72 12.85 -0.87
N ILE A 93 -8.84 13.80 0.07
CA ILE A 93 -7.86 14.88 0.22
C ILE A 93 -6.48 14.32 0.54
N GLY A 94 -6.41 13.38 1.49
CA GLY A 94 -5.17 12.70 1.88
C GLY A 94 -4.50 11.98 0.71
N SER A 95 -5.25 11.26 -0.12
CA SER A 95 -4.70 10.52 -1.27
C SER A 95 -4.13 11.46 -2.35
N GLY A 96 -4.77 12.60 -2.59
CA GLY A 96 -4.25 13.63 -3.49
C GLY A 96 -2.92 14.22 -3.01
N LEU A 97 -2.82 14.55 -1.73
CA LEU A 97 -1.58 15.04 -1.11
C LEU A 97 -0.49 13.96 -1.09
N ALA A 98 -0.84 12.70 -0.87
CA ALA A 98 0.10 11.58 -0.81
C ALA A 98 0.85 11.40 -2.13
N GLY A 99 0.20 11.61 -3.28
CA GLY A 99 0.84 11.52 -4.59
C GLY A 99 2.04 12.46 -4.69
N VAL A 100 1.82 13.74 -4.45
CA VAL A 100 2.86 14.78 -4.50
C VAL A 100 3.95 14.52 -3.46
N THR A 101 3.54 14.21 -2.23
CA THR A 101 4.48 13.95 -1.12
C THR A 101 5.36 12.73 -1.40
N SER A 102 4.79 11.64 -1.96
CA SER A 102 5.53 10.41 -2.22
C SER A 102 6.59 10.58 -3.31
N ASP A 103 6.35 11.45 -4.28
CA ASP A 103 7.34 11.77 -5.31
C ASP A 103 8.48 12.62 -4.76
N TRP A 104 8.23 13.43 -3.73
CA TRP A 104 9.21 14.31 -3.13
C TRP A 104 10.06 13.63 -2.06
N ILE A 105 9.43 12.98 -1.08
CA ILE A 105 10.09 12.40 0.10
C ILE A 105 10.47 10.93 -0.12
N GLY A 106 9.74 10.21 -0.95
CA GLY A 106 9.89 8.77 -1.18
C GLY A 106 8.73 7.94 -0.64
N ARG A 107 8.65 6.69 -1.13
CA ARG A 107 7.51 5.82 -0.81
C ARG A 107 7.52 5.37 0.65
N ARG A 108 8.68 4.97 1.15
CA ARG A 108 8.87 4.53 2.53
C ARG A 108 8.45 5.59 3.55
N TYR A 109 8.99 6.79 3.42
CA TYR A 109 8.68 7.87 4.36
C TYR A 109 7.24 8.35 4.26
N THR A 110 6.61 8.25 3.10
CA THR A 110 5.19 8.54 2.93
C THR A 110 4.30 7.53 3.67
N ILE A 111 4.68 6.24 3.68
CA ILE A 111 3.98 5.24 4.50
C ILE A 111 4.15 5.53 6.00
N VAL A 112 5.35 5.89 6.44
CA VAL A 112 5.61 6.29 7.84
C VAL A 112 4.76 7.50 8.21
N LEU A 113 4.68 8.50 7.32
CA LEU A 113 3.87 9.70 7.51
C LEU A 113 2.38 9.35 7.65
N SER A 114 1.86 8.46 6.78
CA SER A 114 0.48 7.94 6.85
C SER A 114 0.18 7.36 8.23
N GLY A 115 1.02 6.42 8.70
CA GLY A 115 0.85 5.80 10.03
C GLY A 115 0.94 6.80 11.18
N THR A 116 1.83 7.80 11.07
CA THR A 116 2.00 8.84 12.11
C THR A 116 0.78 9.77 12.16
N ILE A 117 0.27 10.21 11.01
CA ILE A 117 -0.94 11.05 10.95
C ILE A 117 -2.14 10.28 11.51
N PHE A 118 -2.31 9.00 11.11
CA PHE A 118 -3.39 8.18 11.65
C PHE A 118 -3.26 7.97 13.16
N PHE A 119 -2.05 7.73 13.67
CA PHE A 119 -1.77 7.60 15.10
C PHE A 119 -2.24 8.85 15.88
N ILE A 120 -1.87 10.04 15.40
CA ILE A 120 -2.30 11.30 16.02
C ILE A 120 -3.84 11.40 16.00
N GLY A 121 -4.47 11.08 14.87
CA GLY A 121 -5.93 11.07 14.74
C GLY A 121 -6.61 10.12 15.72
N ALA A 122 -6.09 8.89 15.86
CA ALA A 122 -6.62 7.89 16.80
C ALA A 122 -6.52 8.37 18.27
N ILE A 123 -5.40 8.98 18.65
CA ILE A 123 -5.26 9.57 19.99
C ILE A 123 -6.24 10.72 20.21
N LEU A 124 -6.37 11.64 19.24
CA LEU A 124 -7.31 12.76 19.33
C LEU A 124 -8.75 12.27 19.51
N MET A 125 -9.14 11.22 18.77
CA MET A 125 -10.47 10.61 18.92
C MET A 125 -10.63 9.92 20.28
N GLY A 126 -9.61 9.21 20.77
CA GLY A 126 -9.64 8.53 22.06
C GLY A 126 -9.75 9.47 23.26
N VAL A 127 -9.21 10.69 23.18
CA VAL A 127 -9.30 11.69 24.25
C VAL A 127 -10.38 12.75 24.03
N ALA A 128 -11.21 12.60 23.00
CA ALA A 128 -12.19 13.63 22.63
C ALA A 128 -13.26 13.85 23.73
N PRO A 129 -13.39 15.07 24.29
CA PRO A 129 -14.41 15.39 25.29
C PRO A 129 -15.78 15.65 24.66
N GLY A 130 -15.84 15.87 23.33
CA GLY A 130 -17.07 16.19 22.63
C GLY A 130 -16.95 16.05 21.11
N TYR A 131 -18.08 16.27 20.42
CA TYR A 131 -18.24 16.06 18.98
C TYR A 131 -17.21 16.83 18.13
N GLY A 132 -16.90 18.08 18.49
CA GLY A 132 -15.98 18.92 17.69
C GLY A 132 -14.56 18.34 17.62
N LEU A 133 -13.98 17.93 18.76
CA LEU A 133 -12.64 17.32 18.77
C LEU A 133 -12.67 15.92 18.13
N LEU A 134 -13.77 15.19 18.30
CA LEU A 134 -13.96 13.89 17.63
C LEU A 134 -13.94 14.05 16.10
N MET A 135 -14.64 15.05 15.57
CA MET A 135 -14.66 15.36 14.14
C MET A 135 -13.27 15.80 13.63
N PHE A 136 -12.55 16.59 14.41
CA PHE A 136 -11.18 16.98 14.08
C PHE A 136 -10.23 15.77 14.07
N GLY A 137 -10.36 14.86 15.04
CA GLY A 137 -9.62 13.59 15.05
C GLY A 137 -9.94 12.75 13.81
N ARG A 138 -11.21 12.73 13.38
CA ARG A 138 -11.65 12.10 12.12
C ARG A 138 -10.99 12.70 10.88
N PHE A 139 -10.90 14.02 10.83
CA PHE A 139 -10.21 14.70 9.75
C PHE A 139 -8.75 14.25 9.66
N VAL A 140 -8.04 14.28 10.77
CA VAL A 140 -6.63 13.89 10.83
C VAL A 140 -6.46 12.40 10.47
N ALA A 141 -7.26 11.50 11.06
CA ALA A 141 -7.22 10.08 10.78
C ALA A 141 -7.54 9.79 9.29
N GLY A 142 -8.58 10.44 8.74
CA GLY A 142 -8.97 10.29 7.34
C GLY A 142 -7.88 10.69 6.36
N VAL A 143 -7.19 11.80 6.60
CA VAL A 143 -6.01 12.19 5.82
C VAL A 143 -4.93 11.08 5.90
N GLY A 144 -4.63 10.57 7.09
CA GLY A 144 -3.67 9.47 7.27
C GLY A 144 -4.05 8.21 6.49
N VAL A 145 -5.31 7.79 6.55
CA VAL A 145 -5.85 6.66 5.78
C VAL A 145 -5.69 6.91 4.27
N GLY A 146 -6.01 8.12 3.79
CA GLY A 146 -5.88 8.49 2.39
C GLY A 146 -4.44 8.37 1.88
N TYR A 147 -3.47 8.81 2.69
CA TYR A 147 -2.04 8.59 2.39
C TYR A 147 -1.72 7.11 2.23
N GLY A 148 -2.19 6.26 3.15
CA GLY A 148 -1.97 4.81 3.12
C GLY A 148 -2.58 4.14 1.90
N LEU A 149 -3.82 4.47 1.57
CA LEU A 149 -4.56 3.91 0.43
C LEU A 149 -3.88 4.18 -0.91
N MET A 150 -3.28 5.36 -1.06
CA MET A 150 -2.57 5.71 -2.29
C MET A 150 -1.20 5.04 -2.36
N ILE A 151 -0.42 5.08 -1.28
CA ILE A 151 0.99 4.71 -1.35
C ILE A 151 1.24 3.20 -1.25
N ALA A 152 0.40 2.44 -0.52
CA ALA A 152 0.61 1.01 -0.31
C ALA A 152 0.56 0.19 -1.61
N PRO A 153 -0.45 0.36 -2.50
CA PRO A 153 -0.46 -0.32 -3.78
C PRO A 153 0.71 0.08 -4.68
N VAL A 154 1.06 1.37 -4.71
CA VAL A 154 2.19 1.88 -5.51
C VAL A 154 3.50 1.23 -5.08
N TYR A 155 3.80 1.24 -3.80
CA TYR A 155 5.01 0.60 -3.26
C TYR A 155 5.03 -0.90 -3.55
N THR A 156 3.89 -1.58 -3.34
CA THR A 156 3.74 -3.02 -3.60
C THR A 156 4.03 -3.37 -5.05
N VAL A 157 3.49 -2.60 -6.01
CA VAL A 157 3.73 -2.80 -7.45
C VAL A 157 5.20 -2.53 -7.81
N GLU A 158 5.82 -1.50 -7.23
CA GLU A 158 7.21 -1.11 -7.52
C GLU A 158 8.23 -2.14 -7.04
N ILE A 159 7.97 -2.81 -5.92
CA ILE A 159 8.90 -3.79 -5.33
C ILE A 159 8.64 -5.23 -5.81
N SER A 160 7.43 -5.50 -6.32
CA SER A 160 7.01 -6.84 -6.71
C SER A 160 7.63 -7.29 -8.04
N PRO A 161 8.13 -8.54 -8.12
CA PRO A 161 8.50 -9.18 -9.37
C PRO A 161 7.30 -9.29 -10.30
N ALA A 162 7.51 -9.19 -11.63
CA ALA A 162 6.43 -9.18 -12.64
C ALA A 162 5.48 -10.39 -12.52
N LEU A 163 6.02 -11.58 -12.21
CA LEU A 163 5.24 -12.84 -12.13
C LEU A 163 4.37 -12.93 -10.86
N SER A 164 4.74 -12.30 -9.76
CA SER A 164 3.99 -12.35 -8.49
C SER A 164 3.20 -11.07 -8.22
N ARG A 165 3.27 -10.08 -9.11
CA ARG A 165 2.62 -8.77 -8.92
C ARG A 165 1.11 -8.88 -8.71
N GLY A 166 0.41 -9.67 -9.56
CA GLY A 166 -1.05 -9.86 -9.42
C GLY A 166 -1.45 -10.44 -8.06
N PHE A 167 -0.69 -11.41 -7.56
CA PHE A 167 -0.94 -12.00 -6.24
C PHE A 167 -0.69 -10.99 -5.10
N LEU A 168 0.40 -10.22 -5.17
CA LEU A 168 0.75 -9.27 -4.12
C LEU A 168 -0.16 -8.03 -4.11
N THR A 169 -0.76 -7.66 -5.24
CA THR A 169 -1.72 -6.55 -5.31
C THR A 169 -3.08 -6.88 -4.70
N SER A 170 -3.40 -8.16 -4.45
CA SER A 170 -4.60 -8.55 -3.71
C SER A 170 -4.43 -8.48 -2.18
N PHE A 171 -3.20 -8.37 -1.68
CA PHE A 171 -2.93 -8.31 -0.24
C PHE A 171 -3.61 -7.14 0.48
N PRO A 172 -3.65 -5.91 -0.06
CA PRO A 172 -4.34 -4.81 0.59
C PRO A 172 -5.78 -5.14 0.99
N GLU A 173 -6.54 -5.83 0.11
CA GLU A 173 -7.93 -6.20 0.40
C GLU A 173 -8.03 -7.22 1.55
N VAL A 174 -7.13 -8.19 1.58
CA VAL A 174 -7.07 -9.16 2.70
C VAL A 174 -6.79 -8.43 4.02
N PHE A 175 -5.85 -7.48 4.01
CA PHE A 175 -5.50 -6.71 5.21
C PHE A 175 -6.61 -5.74 5.64
N VAL A 176 -7.40 -5.18 4.71
CA VAL A 176 -8.62 -4.42 5.05
C VAL A 176 -9.59 -5.33 5.83
N ASN A 177 -9.87 -6.54 5.34
CA ASN A 177 -10.79 -7.46 6.01
C ASN A 177 -10.27 -7.89 7.40
N VAL A 178 -8.96 -8.13 7.54
CA VAL A 178 -8.34 -8.39 8.85
C VAL A 178 -8.52 -7.18 9.77
N GLY A 179 -8.35 -5.97 9.27
CA GLY A 179 -8.59 -4.73 10.01
C GLY A 179 -10.03 -4.61 10.50
N ILE A 180 -11.02 -4.87 9.62
CA ILE A 180 -12.44 -4.87 9.98
C ILE A 180 -12.74 -5.87 11.10
N LEU A 181 -12.19 -7.08 10.99
CA LEU A 181 -12.33 -8.09 12.03
C LEU A 181 -11.77 -7.62 13.37
N LEU A 182 -10.57 -7.03 13.37
CA LEU A 182 -9.96 -6.45 14.57
C LEU A 182 -10.82 -5.32 15.16
N GLY A 183 -11.45 -4.50 14.31
CA GLY A 183 -12.41 -3.47 14.74
C GLY A 183 -13.62 -4.07 15.45
N TYR A 184 -14.22 -5.15 14.91
CA TYR A 184 -15.33 -5.85 15.55
C TYR A 184 -14.92 -6.51 16.87
N VAL A 185 -13.75 -7.13 16.93
CA VAL A 185 -13.20 -7.70 18.18
C VAL A 185 -13.03 -6.60 19.23
N SER A 186 -12.51 -5.44 18.83
CA SER A 186 -12.39 -4.27 19.71
C SER A 186 -13.74 -3.80 20.24
N ASN A 187 -14.76 -3.70 19.37
CA ASN A 187 -16.11 -3.34 19.77
C ASN A 187 -16.67 -4.33 20.81
N TYR A 188 -16.50 -5.62 20.57
CA TYR A 188 -16.96 -6.65 21.50
C TYR A 188 -16.21 -6.59 22.85
N ALA A 189 -14.88 -6.41 22.82
CA ALA A 189 -14.06 -6.35 24.02
C ALA A 189 -14.43 -5.17 24.94
N PHE A 190 -14.69 -4.00 24.33
CA PHE A 190 -14.96 -2.77 25.07
C PHE A 190 -16.45 -2.46 25.25
N SER A 191 -17.35 -3.27 24.68
CA SER A 191 -18.81 -3.11 24.85
C SER A 191 -19.29 -3.19 26.29
N LYS A 192 -18.54 -3.85 27.16
CA LYS A 192 -18.85 -4.01 28.59
C LYS A 192 -18.37 -2.84 29.47
N LEU A 193 -17.60 -1.93 28.92
CA LEU A 193 -17.15 -0.74 29.63
C LEU A 193 -18.27 0.32 29.73
N PRO A 194 -18.17 1.27 30.70
CA PRO A 194 -19.07 2.42 30.74
C PRO A 194 -19.10 3.14 29.41
N VAL A 195 -20.29 3.58 28.98
CA VAL A 195 -20.56 4.18 27.64
C VAL A 195 -19.54 5.28 27.30
N HIS A 196 -19.27 6.18 28.24
CA HIS A 196 -18.35 7.31 28.02
C HIS A 196 -16.88 6.93 27.84
N MET A 197 -16.47 5.73 28.30
CA MET A 197 -15.09 5.22 28.14
C MET A 197 -14.97 4.24 26.99
N GLY A 198 -16.00 3.41 26.77
CA GLY A 198 -15.98 2.31 25.80
C GLY A 198 -15.56 2.76 24.40
N TRP A 199 -16.25 3.75 23.82
CA TRP A 199 -15.96 4.21 22.47
C TRP A 199 -14.60 4.93 22.35
N ARG A 200 -14.13 5.58 23.42
CA ARG A 200 -12.79 6.21 23.46
C ARG A 200 -11.68 5.17 23.35
N PHE A 201 -11.82 4.07 24.10
CA PHE A 201 -10.88 2.95 23.99
C PHE A 201 -10.98 2.23 22.64
N MET A 202 -12.19 2.04 22.10
CA MET A 202 -12.40 1.46 20.78
C MET A 202 -11.64 2.24 19.70
N LEU A 203 -11.80 3.57 19.67
CA LEU A 203 -11.11 4.42 18.69
C LEU A 203 -9.61 4.57 18.98
N GLY A 204 -9.24 4.74 20.25
CA GLY A 204 -7.85 4.91 20.66
C GLY A 204 -6.98 3.67 20.40
N LEU A 205 -7.57 2.46 20.45
CA LEU A 205 -6.87 1.21 20.16
C LEU A 205 -6.32 1.16 18.72
N GLY A 206 -6.90 1.91 17.80
CA GLY A 206 -6.39 2.09 16.44
C GLY A 206 -4.97 2.66 16.38
N ALA A 207 -4.49 3.28 17.47
CA ALA A 207 -3.10 3.72 17.60
C ALA A 207 -2.11 2.54 17.63
N ILE A 208 -2.49 1.36 18.11
CA ILE A 208 -1.58 0.20 18.23
C ILE A 208 -1.14 -0.30 16.85
N PRO A 209 -2.04 -0.64 15.90
CA PRO A 209 -1.61 -1.08 14.59
C PRO A 209 -0.83 -0.02 13.82
N SER A 210 -1.06 1.27 14.08
CA SER A 210 -0.29 2.34 13.44
C SER A 210 1.17 2.41 13.95
N ILE A 211 1.41 2.15 15.24
CA ILE A 211 2.78 2.05 15.79
C ILE A 211 3.51 0.86 15.15
N VAL A 212 2.87 -0.31 15.09
CA VAL A 212 3.45 -1.51 14.48
C VAL A 212 3.80 -1.25 13.02
N LEU A 213 2.92 -0.58 12.29
CA LEU A 213 3.17 -0.16 10.91
C LEU A 213 4.40 0.74 10.80
N VAL A 214 4.46 1.83 11.57
CA VAL A 214 5.56 2.79 11.52
C VAL A 214 6.90 2.12 11.81
N VAL A 215 6.96 1.31 12.88
CA VAL A 215 8.18 0.58 13.26
C VAL A 215 8.57 -0.44 12.17
N GLY A 216 7.62 -1.19 11.64
CA GLY A 216 7.87 -2.18 10.59
C GLY A 216 8.40 -1.54 9.31
N VAL A 217 7.80 -0.44 8.88
CA VAL A 217 8.19 0.27 7.65
C VAL A 217 9.53 0.98 7.79
N LEU A 218 9.90 1.43 8.99
CA LEU A 218 11.24 1.98 9.23
C LEU A 218 12.37 0.97 9.02
N ALA A 219 12.10 -0.31 9.11
CA ALA A 219 13.05 -1.38 8.80
C ALA A 219 13.15 -1.69 7.29
N MET A 220 12.22 -1.17 6.45
CA MET A 220 12.16 -1.44 5.01
C MET A 220 13.10 -0.54 4.21
N PRO A 221 13.64 -0.99 3.06
CA PRO A 221 14.36 -0.15 2.13
C PRO A 221 13.43 0.76 1.34
N GLU A 222 13.98 1.82 0.75
CA GLU A 222 13.24 2.68 -0.17
C GLU A 222 12.99 1.97 -1.52
N SER A 223 11.96 2.42 -2.26
CA SER A 223 11.63 1.88 -3.58
C SER A 223 12.81 2.02 -4.56
N PRO A 224 13.21 0.92 -5.24
CA PRO A 224 14.28 0.97 -6.25
C PRO A 224 13.96 1.94 -7.38
N ARG A 225 12.70 2.04 -7.80
CA ARG A 225 12.27 2.94 -8.88
C ARG A 225 12.42 4.40 -8.49
N TRP A 226 12.04 4.75 -7.27
CA TRP A 226 12.18 6.11 -6.77
C TRP A 226 13.66 6.52 -6.66
N LEU A 227 14.54 5.61 -6.21
CA LEU A 227 15.99 5.86 -6.13
C LEU A 227 16.62 6.15 -7.50
N VAL A 228 16.17 5.45 -8.54
CA VAL A 228 16.59 5.71 -9.92
C VAL A 228 16.13 7.09 -10.37
N MET A 229 14.86 7.44 -10.18
CA MET A 229 14.30 8.74 -10.56
C MET A 229 15.01 9.92 -9.90
N LYS A 230 15.48 9.76 -8.66
CA LYS A 230 16.23 10.79 -7.91
C LYS A 230 17.75 10.78 -8.18
N GLY A 231 18.24 9.95 -9.12
CA GLY A 231 19.68 9.85 -9.44
C GLY A 231 20.55 9.28 -8.31
N ARG A 232 19.94 8.70 -7.27
CA ARG A 232 20.65 8.15 -6.10
C ARG A 232 21.06 6.69 -6.30
N LEU A 233 21.78 6.42 -7.39
CA LEU A 233 22.18 5.07 -7.82
C LEU A 233 23.01 4.30 -6.77
N GLY A 234 23.78 4.99 -5.94
CA GLY A 234 24.59 4.36 -4.87
C GLY A 234 23.74 3.64 -3.78
N MET A 235 22.48 4.03 -3.59
CA MET A 235 21.59 3.38 -2.64
C MET A 235 20.86 2.14 -3.23
N LEU A 236 20.85 2.00 -4.57
CA LEU A 236 20.28 0.83 -5.25
C LEU A 236 20.96 -0.48 -4.85
N SER A 237 22.27 -0.43 -4.57
CA SER A 237 23.04 -1.58 -4.10
C SER A 237 22.51 -2.16 -2.77
N LYS A 238 21.91 -1.34 -1.92
CA LYS A 238 21.30 -1.77 -0.65
C LYS A 238 19.84 -2.23 -0.81
N SER A 239 19.13 -1.69 -1.81
CA SER A 239 17.71 -1.99 -2.06
C SER A 239 17.50 -3.19 -2.99
N SER A 240 18.48 -3.51 -3.84
CA SER A 240 18.40 -4.61 -4.79
C SER A 240 19.10 -5.86 -4.25
N THR A 241 18.40 -6.98 -4.22
CA THR A 241 18.92 -8.29 -3.79
C THR A 241 19.87 -8.94 -4.82
N LYS A 242 20.14 -8.30 -5.97
CA LYS A 242 21.08 -8.77 -6.99
C LYS A 242 22.07 -7.67 -7.41
N PRO A 243 23.16 -7.44 -6.65
CA PRO A 243 24.20 -6.47 -7.04
C PRO A 243 24.94 -6.87 -8.33
N GLN A 244 24.92 -8.16 -8.71
CA GLN A 244 25.72 -8.70 -9.80
C GLN A 244 25.20 -8.34 -11.20
N LEU A 245 23.90 -8.19 -11.41
CA LEU A 245 23.34 -7.87 -12.74
C LEU A 245 23.55 -6.41 -13.16
N LEU A 246 23.58 -5.50 -12.20
CA LEU A 246 23.86 -4.07 -12.46
C LEU A 246 25.33 -3.84 -12.77
N ARG A 247 26.25 -4.54 -12.10
CA ARG A 247 27.68 -4.45 -12.37
C ARG A 247 28.04 -4.92 -13.78
N LYS A 248 27.34 -5.97 -14.28
CA LYS A 248 27.56 -6.51 -15.62
C LYS A 248 27.09 -5.56 -16.75
N ARG A 249 26.02 -4.78 -16.51
CA ARG A 249 25.56 -3.78 -17.51
C ARG A 249 26.38 -2.51 -17.54
N LEU A 250 27.01 -2.13 -16.45
CA LEU A 250 27.86 -0.94 -16.38
C LEU A 250 29.29 -1.20 -16.90
N SER A 251 29.71 -2.48 -16.97
CA SER A 251 31.04 -2.85 -17.52
C SER A 251 31.02 -3.21 -19.01
N SER A 252 29.84 -3.25 -19.64
CA SER A 252 29.66 -3.57 -21.07
C SER A 252 29.18 -2.37 -21.93
N GLY A 253 29.15 -1.16 -21.38
CA GLY A 253 28.95 0.10 -22.08
C GLY A 253 30.10 1.04 -21.83
#